data_4fa433e8d816f1abbd4bdb570e2422dd
#
_entry.id   4fa433e8d816f1abbd4bdb570e2422dd
#
_cell.length_a   1.000
_cell.length_b   1.000
_cell.length_c   1.000
_cell.angle_alpha   90.00
_cell.angle_beta   90.00
_cell.angle_gamma   90.00
#
_symmetry.space_group_name_H-M   'P 1'
#
loop_
_entity.id
_entity.type
_entity.pdbx_description
1 polymer ?
#
loop_
_entity_poly.entity_id
_entity_poly.type
_entity_poly.pdbx_seq_one_letter_code
_entity_poly.pdbx_strand_id
1 'polypeptide(L)'
;MPSKNHVPAWMLTNAWREILFRIFAETTVEHNVTPAWLVNPATNRRLKLDLLYPELGVAVRFEGLQGKNRRARPGLEEEVQQRTRDNARVEICRQHGVALIVVDSNGDDPKAIFQEIDAQLSRANQRLTDPSPRQIISDARTTAARISRQIKSNQDLRLYADLWQDRQYQAPAAAPPDTPPAPTISFAEGMEVEHTLFGPGVVTGVAPADSDVLVTVDFVTAGQKTLAASLVGDKLIPR
;
A
#
# COMPACT_ATOMS: atom_id res chain seq x y z
N MET A 1 -28.41 -15.89 -11.17
CA MET A 1 -27.93 -14.76 -11.99
C MET A 1 -27.19 -13.83 -11.06
N PRO A 2 -25.88 -13.52 -11.23
CA PRO A 2 -25.24 -12.49 -10.43
C PRO A 2 -25.95 -11.16 -10.73
N SER A 3 -26.35 -10.47 -9.66
CA SER A 3 -26.97 -9.16 -9.75
C SER A 3 -26.05 -8.22 -10.55
N LYS A 4 -26.57 -7.54 -11.59
CA LYS A 4 -25.85 -6.61 -12.47
C LYS A 4 -25.20 -5.42 -11.73
N ASN A 5 -25.43 -5.30 -10.42
CA ASN A 5 -25.00 -4.15 -9.59
C ASN A 5 -23.97 -4.52 -8.49
N HIS A 6 -23.40 -5.72 -8.51
CA HIS A 6 -22.41 -6.09 -7.51
C HIS A 6 -21.07 -5.41 -7.82
N VAL A 7 -20.58 -4.61 -6.87
CA VAL A 7 -19.24 -4.01 -6.92
C VAL A 7 -18.26 -4.98 -6.28
N PRO A 8 -17.18 -5.38 -6.96
CA PRO A 8 -16.21 -6.33 -6.40
C PRO A 8 -15.54 -5.82 -5.12
N ALA A 9 -15.29 -6.70 -4.15
CA ALA A 9 -14.67 -6.34 -2.86
C ALA A 9 -13.32 -5.62 -3.01
N TRP A 10 -12.48 -6.01 -3.98
CA TRP A 10 -11.21 -5.33 -4.24
C TRP A 10 -11.40 -3.87 -4.68
N MET A 11 -12.45 -3.60 -5.46
CA MET A 11 -12.79 -2.24 -5.89
C MET A 11 -13.29 -1.41 -4.70
N LEU A 12 -14.12 -1.98 -3.85
CA LEU A 12 -14.57 -1.33 -2.60
C LEU A 12 -13.38 -1.02 -1.68
N THR A 13 -12.44 -1.95 -1.55
CA THR A 13 -11.22 -1.70 -0.76
C THR A 13 -10.39 -0.55 -1.34
N ASN A 14 -10.22 -0.48 -2.65
CA ASN A 14 -9.49 0.62 -3.29
C ASN A 14 -10.21 1.96 -3.10
N ALA A 15 -11.54 1.97 -3.21
CA ALA A 15 -12.34 3.15 -2.93
C ALA A 15 -12.15 3.64 -1.48
N TRP A 16 -12.20 2.75 -0.51
CA TRP A 16 -11.98 3.11 0.89
C TRP A 16 -10.55 3.57 1.17
N ARG A 17 -9.55 3.03 0.47
CA ARG A 17 -8.16 3.55 0.54
C ARG A 17 -8.08 4.99 0.07
N GLU A 18 -8.72 5.33 -1.06
CA GLU A 18 -8.76 6.72 -1.56
C GLU A 18 -9.52 7.64 -0.60
N ILE A 19 -10.66 7.18 -0.07
CA ILE A 19 -11.45 7.96 0.89
C ILE A 19 -10.62 8.23 2.15
N LEU A 20 -9.99 7.22 2.72
CA LEU A 20 -9.15 7.37 3.91
C LEU A 20 -7.93 8.25 3.64
N PHE A 21 -7.31 8.13 2.45
CA PHE A 21 -6.24 9.02 2.04
C PHE A 21 -6.68 10.50 2.05
N ARG A 22 -7.93 10.78 1.60
CA ARG A 22 -8.49 12.15 1.63
C ARG A 22 -8.87 12.61 3.02
N ILE A 23 -9.39 11.71 3.85
CA ILE A 23 -9.76 12.01 5.24
C ILE A 23 -8.53 12.38 6.07
N PHE A 24 -7.42 11.66 5.88
CA PHE A 24 -6.17 11.82 6.61
C PHE A 24 -5.07 12.49 5.76
N ALA A 25 -5.48 13.39 4.85
CA ALA A 25 -4.52 14.16 4.07
C ALA A 25 -3.52 14.89 5.01
N GLU A 26 -2.25 14.95 4.60
CA GLU A 26 -1.17 15.62 5.35
C GLU A 26 -0.76 14.94 6.67
N THR A 27 -1.23 13.71 6.92
CA THR A 27 -0.86 12.93 8.11
C THR A 27 0.10 11.81 7.75
N THR A 28 1.12 11.62 8.57
CA THR A 28 2.05 10.48 8.40
C THR A 28 1.31 9.17 8.60
N VAL A 29 1.45 8.26 7.63
CA VAL A 29 0.81 6.94 7.65
C VAL A 29 1.84 5.83 7.46
N GLU A 30 1.75 4.83 8.32
CA GLU A 30 2.50 3.58 8.18
C GLU A 30 1.61 2.49 7.57
N HIS A 31 2.14 1.77 6.59
CA HIS A 31 1.40 0.75 5.85
C HIS A 31 1.80 -0.66 6.26
N ASN A 32 0.82 -1.54 6.38
CA ASN A 32 1.01 -2.99 6.58
C ASN A 32 1.86 -3.33 7.83
N VAL A 33 1.67 -2.62 8.92
CA VAL A 33 2.47 -2.74 10.13
C VAL A 33 2.03 -3.90 11.04
N THR A 34 2.98 -4.46 11.77
CA THR A 34 2.76 -5.47 12.82
C THR A 34 3.40 -4.99 14.12
N PRO A 35 2.74 -4.09 14.86
CA PRO A 35 3.32 -3.51 16.07
C PRO A 35 3.69 -4.58 17.09
N ALA A 36 4.78 -4.35 17.83
CA ALA A 36 5.27 -5.32 18.83
C ALA A 36 4.26 -5.58 19.95
N TRP A 37 3.45 -4.57 20.30
CA TRP A 37 2.41 -4.64 21.32
C TRP A 37 1.13 -5.35 20.86
N LEU A 38 0.90 -5.49 19.56
CA LEU A 38 -0.32 -6.07 18.99
C LEU A 38 -0.17 -7.58 18.82
N VAL A 39 -0.18 -8.31 19.92
CA VAL A 39 0.00 -9.76 19.98
C VAL A 39 -1.30 -10.44 20.39
N ASN A 40 -1.73 -11.43 19.60
CA ASN A 40 -2.90 -12.26 19.95
C ASN A 40 -2.57 -13.15 21.15
N PRO A 41 -3.25 -13.00 22.29
CA PRO A 41 -2.95 -13.75 23.51
C PRO A 41 -3.18 -15.26 23.37
N ALA A 42 -4.10 -15.68 22.49
CA ALA A 42 -4.40 -17.09 22.28
C ALA A 42 -3.34 -17.83 21.45
N THR A 43 -2.62 -17.14 20.55
CA THR A 43 -1.69 -17.76 19.61
C THR A 43 -0.26 -17.25 19.73
N ASN A 44 -0.03 -16.24 20.54
CA ASN A 44 1.24 -15.52 20.70
C ASN A 44 1.81 -14.99 19.36
N ARG A 45 0.94 -14.73 18.37
CA ARG A 45 1.33 -14.18 17.06
C ARG A 45 0.98 -12.72 16.97
N ARG A 46 1.85 -11.94 16.34
CA ARG A 46 1.57 -10.53 16.05
C ARG A 46 0.40 -10.40 15.07
N LEU A 47 -0.48 -9.44 15.34
CA LEU A 47 -1.58 -9.10 14.47
C LEU A 47 -1.19 -7.91 13.58
N LYS A 48 -1.77 -7.85 12.38
CA LYS A 48 -1.46 -6.84 11.37
C LYS A 48 -2.50 -5.72 11.39
N LEU A 49 -2.03 -4.49 11.19
CA LEU A 49 -2.83 -3.31 10.82
C LEU A 49 -2.50 -2.95 9.36
N ASP A 50 -3.50 -2.55 8.60
CA ASP A 50 -3.28 -2.17 7.20
C ASP A 50 -2.77 -0.72 7.09
N LEU A 51 -3.31 0.19 7.92
CA LEU A 51 -2.82 1.54 8.08
C LEU A 51 -2.70 1.87 9.56
N LEU A 52 -1.67 2.64 9.93
CA LEU A 52 -1.49 3.21 11.25
C LEU A 52 -1.10 4.68 11.12
N TYR A 53 -1.80 5.54 11.83
CA TYR A 53 -1.54 6.97 11.98
C TYR A 53 -1.03 7.23 13.40
N PRO A 54 0.29 7.14 13.65
CA PRO A 54 0.86 7.13 15.00
C PRO A 54 0.53 8.41 15.77
N GLU A 55 0.62 9.56 15.12
CA GLU A 55 0.38 10.88 15.72
C GLU A 55 -1.07 11.07 16.20
N LEU A 56 -2.01 10.39 15.55
CA LEU A 56 -3.44 10.47 15.87
C LEU A 56 -3.92 9.35 16.79
N GLY A 57 -3.10 8.31 16.99
CA GLY A 57 -3.54 7.09 17.68
C GLY A 57 -4.72 6.41 16.97
N VAL A 58 -4.71 6.40 15.63
CA VAL A 58 -5.75 5.80 14.78
C VAL A 58 -5.14 4.71 13.92
N ALA A 59 -5.84 3.59 13.80
CA ALA A 59 -5.47 2.50 12.91
C ALA A 59 -6.64 2.06 12.05
N VAL A 60 -6.33 1.43 10.91
CA VAL A 60 -7.34 0.89 9.98
C VAL A 60 -7.04 -0.57 9.68
N ARG A 61 -8.09 -1.36 9.62
CA ARG A 61 -8.08 -2.74 9.17
C ARG A 61 -9.12 -2.93 8.06
N PHE A 62 -8.69 -3.48 6.92
CA PHE A 62 -9.59 -3.91 5.85
C PHE A 62 -9.97 -5.37 6.05
N GLU A 63 -11.27 -5.66 6.10
CA GLU A 63 -11.85 -7.00 6.16
C GLU A 63 -12.55 -7.33 4.85
N GLY A 64 -12.87 -8.62 4.65
CA GLY A 64 -13.58 -9.05 3.45
C GLY A 64 -12.72 -9.30 2.22
N LEU A 65 -11.42 -8.99 2.25
CA LEU A 65 -10.50 -9.36 1.18
C LEU A 65 -10.17 -10.86 1.26
N GLN A 66 -10.91 -11.65 0.53
CA GLN A 66 -10.53 -13.06 0.32
C GLN A 66 -9.33 -13.11 -0.62
N GLY A 67 -8.26 -13.81 -0.18
CA GLY A 67 -7.09 -14.05 -1.04
C GLY A 67 -7.51 -14.76 -2.33
N LYS A 68 -6.89 -14.41 -3.46
CA LYS A 68 -7.18 -14.97 -4.80
C LYS A 68 -7.24 -16.51 -4.87
N ASN A 69 -6.71 -17.22 -3.87
CA ASN A 69 -6.62 -18.68 -3.84
C ASN A 69 -7.71 -19.36 -2.99
N ARG A 70 -8.60 -18.65 -2.33
CA ARG A 70 -9.71 -19.27 -1.57
C ARG A 70 -10.91 -19.49 -2.49
N ARG A 71 -10.99 -20.68 -3.07
CA ARG A 71 -12.15 -21.16 -3.88
C ARG A 71 -13.29 -21.70 -3.04
N ALA A 72 -13.10 -21.96 -1.74
CA ALA A 72 -14.09 -22.52 -0.84
C ALA A 72 -14.50 -21.49 0.24
N ARG A 73 -15.76 -21.56 0.69
CA ARG A 73 -16.21 -20.84 1.89
C ARG A 73 -15.39 -21.33 3.08
N PRO A 74 -14.95 -20.42 3.98
CA PRO A 74 -14.26 -20.82 5.20
C PRO A 74 -15.15 -21.76 6.01
N GLY A 75 -14.55 -22.77 6.63
CA GLY A 75 -15.27 -23.64 7.58
C GLY A 75 -15.67 -22.86 8.83
N LEU A 76 -16.69 -23.38 9.54
CA LEU A 76 -17.17 -22.78 10.80
C LEU A 76 -16.03 -22.49 11.80
N GLU A 77 -15.06 -23.39 11.91
CA GLU A 77 -13.89 -23.22 12.78
C GLU A 77 -12.99 -22.05 12.33
N GLU A 78 -12.80 -21.88 11.02
CA GLU A 78 -12.03 -20.78 10.48
C GLU A 78 -12.72 -19.43 10.73
N GLU A 79 -14.05 -19.39 10.61
CA GLU A 79 -14.84 -18.19 10.92
C GLU A 79 -14.75 -17.80 12.41
N VAL A 80 -14.86 -18.79 13.30
CA VAL A 80 -14.70 -18.57 14.75
C VAL A 80 -13.30 -18.08 15.07
N GLN A 81 -12.26 -18.70 14.51
CA GLN A 81 -10.89 -18.27 14.71
C GLN A 81 -10.65 -16.86 14.16
N GLN A 82 -11.24 -16.50 13.03
CA GLN A 82 -11.13 -15.17 12.45
C GLN A 82 -11.78 -14.12 13.38
N ARG A 83 -13.02 -14.37 13.82
CA ARG A 83 -13.72 -13.48 14.77
C ARG A 83 -12.94 -13.30 16.08
N THR A 84 -12.34 -14.40 16.59
CA THR A 84 -11.50 -14.32 17.80
C THR A 84 -10.29 -13.42 17.60
N ARG A 85 -9.62 -13.51 16.43
CA ARG A 85 -8.49 -12.64 16.09
C ARG A 85 -8.91 -11.17 15.94
N ASP A 86 -10.07 -10.93 15.33
CA ASP A 86 -10.57 -9.58 15.10
C ASP A 86 -11.01 -8.93 16.41
N ASN A 87 -11.69 -9.65 17.28
CA ASN A 87 -12.03 -9.20 18.64
C ASN A 87 -10.76 -8.91 19.47
N ALA A 88 -9.76 -9.80 19.42
CA ALA A 88 -8.49 -9.57 20.10
C ALA A 88 -7.80 -8.30 19.60
N ARG A 89 -7.81 -8.06 18.27
CA ARG A 89 -7.23 -6.85 17.69
C ARG A 89 -7.91 -5.58 18.20
N VAL A 90 -9.24 -5.56 18.20
CA VAL A 90 -10.03 -4.42 18.69
C VAL A 90 -9.70 -4.13 20.15
N GLU A 91 -9.71 -5.17 20.99
CA GLU A 91 -9.48 -5.02 22.43
C GLU A 91 -8.06 -4.56 22.76
N ILE A 92 -7.05 -5.14 22.10
CA ILE A 92 -5.66 -4.77 22.32
C ILE A 92 -5.40 -3.33 21.81
N CYS A 93 -5.92 -2.94 20.65
CA CYS A 93 -5.84 -1.56 20.18
C CYS A 93 -6.46 -0.60 21.21
N ARG A 94 -7.63 -0.93 21.75
CA ARG A 94 -8.31 -0.13 22.77
C ARG A 94 -7.45 0.03 24.04
N GLN A 95 -6.80 -1.04 24.51
CA GLN A 95 -5.92 -1.03 25.68
C GLN A 95 -4.67 -0.17 25.45
N HIS A 96 -4.15 -0.15 24.22
CA HIS A 96 -3.01 0.69 23.83
C HIS A 96 -3.39 2.12 23.39
N GLY A 97 -4.63 2.52 23.60
CA GLY A 97 -5.07 3.87 23.27
C GLY A 97 -5.24 4.12 21.77
N VAL A 98 -5.21 3.08 20.93
CA VAL A 98 -5.39 3.18 19.47
C VAL A 98 -6.85 2.99 19.11
N ALA A 99 -7.43 3.92 18.37
CA ALA A 99 -8.79 3.83 17.81
C ALA A 99 -8.72 3.04 16.51
N LEU A 100 -9.31 1.84 16.49
CA LEU A 100 -9.29 0.96 15.32
C LEU A 100 -10.55 1.14 14.48
N ILE A 101 -10.39 1.58 13.24
CA ILE A 101 -11.42 1.63 12.20
C ILE A 101 -11.39 0.31 11.45
N VAL A 102 -12.51 -0.41 11.43
CA VAL A 102 -12.68 -1.63 10.63
C VAL A 102 -13.49 -1.30 9.39
N VAL A 103 -12.93 -1.59 8.22
CA VAL A 103 -13.56 -1.39 6.92
C VAL A 103 -13.90 -2.75 6.33
N ASP A 104 -15.16 -3.15 6.41
CA ASP A 104 -15.64 -4.37 5.76
C ASP A 104 -15.96 -4.10 4.29
N SER A 105 -15.13 -4.65 3.39
CA SER A 105 -15.30 -4.52 1.95
C SER A 105 -16.39 -5.44 1.37
N ASN A 106 -17.00 -6.31 2.17
CA ASN A 106 -18.15 -7.13 1.77
C ASN A 106 -19.47 -6.51 2.26
N GLY A 107 -19.42 -5.48 3.09
CA GLY A 107 -20.60 -4.78 3.61
C GLY A 107 -21.36 -4.05 2.50
N ASP A 108 -22.68 -4.07 2.59
CA ASP A 108 -23.56 -3.44 1.60
C ASP A 108 -23.86 -1.96 1.89
N ASP A 109 -23.51 -1.45 3.06
CA ASP A 109 -23.84 -0.09 3.50
C ASP A 109 -22.60 0.77 3.82
N PRO A 110 -22.19 1.65 2.88
CA PRO A 110 -21.12 2.60 3.11
C PRO A 110 -21.36 3.54 4.30
N LYS A 111 -22.63 3.80 4.61
CA LYS A 111 -23.00 4.70 5.71
C LYS A 111 -22.57 4.14 7.06
N ALA A 112 -22.65 2.82 7.25
CA ALA A 112 -22.18 2.17 8.48
C ALA A 112 -20.67 2.37 8.69
N ILE A 113 -19.90 2.29 7.61
CA ILE A 113 -18.43 2.52 7.68
C ILE A 113 -18.14 3.99 8.02
N PHE A 114 -18.85 4.95 7.44
CA PHE A 114 -18.67 6.37 7.82
C PHE A 114 -19.05 6.65 9.27
N GLN A 115 -20.08 5.99 9.79
CA GLN A 115 -20.44 6.08 11.22
C GLN A 115 -19.35 5.52 12.11
N GLU A 116 -18.75 4.39 11.73
CA GLU A 116 -17.61 3.81 12.45
C GLU A 116 -16.39 4.74 12.42
N ILE A 117 -16.06 5.30 11.25
CA ILE A 117 -14.98 6.30 11.12
C ILE A 117 -15.22 7.47 12.08
N ASP A 118 -16.41 8.07 12.08
CA ASP A 118 -16.72 9.20 12.97
C ASP A 118 -16.63 8.82 14.44
N ALA A 119 -17.15 7.65 14.82
CA ALA A 119 -17.10 7.16 16.19
C ALA A 119 -15.65 6.93 16.67
N GLN A 120 -14.80 6.33 15.84
CA GLN A 120 -13.41 6.07 16.21
C GLN A 120 -12.59 7.37 16.25
N LEU A 121 -12.80 8.29 15.32
CA LEU A 121 -12.18 9.62 15.35
C LEU A 121 -12.61 10.43 16.57
N SER A 122 -13.88 10.33 16.98
CA SER A 122 -14.37 10.96 18.20
C SER A 122 -13.67 10.41 19.45
N ARG A 123 -13.49 9.09 19.53
CA ARG A 123 -12.75 8.43 20.63
C ARG A 123 -11.28 8.83 20.64
N ALA A 124 -10.62 8.90 19.49
CA ALA A 124 -9.25 9.35 19.36
C ALA A 124 -9.11 10.79 19.86
N ASN A 125 -9.99 11.69 19.41
CA ASN A 125 -10.00 13.09 19.82
C ASN A 125 -10.10 13.32 21.34
N GLN A 126 -10.87 12.46 22.02
CA GLN A 126 -11.03 12.53 23.49
C GLN A 126 -9.75 12.16 24.26
N ARG A 127 -8.86 11.38 23.66
CA ARG A 127 -7.61 10.91 24.27
C ARG A 127 -6.43 11.85 24.04
N LEU A 128 -6.49 12.63 22.97
CA LEU A 128 -5.43 13.58 22.62
C LEU A 128 -5.48 14.80 23.56
N THR A 129 -4.32 15.19 24.05
CA THR A 129 -4.15 16.41 24.84
C THR A 129 -3.67 17.57 23.99
N ASP A 130 -2.84 17.28 22.98
CA ASP A 130 -2.24 18.30 22.13
C ASP A 130 -3.25 18.90 21.13
N PRO A 131 -3.24 20.22 20.94
CA PRO A 131 -4.18 20.90 20.05
C PRO A 131 -3.97 20.56 18.57
N SER A 132 -2.74 20.36 18.13
CA SER A 132 -2.45 20.09 16.70
C SER A 132 -3.05 18.77 16.21
N PRO A 133 -2.82 17.59 16.84
CA PRO A 133 -3.48 16.36 16.44
C PRO A 133 -5.00 16.40 16.59
N ARG A 134 -5.52 17.14 17.59
CA ARG A 134 -6.98 17.34 17.76
C ARG A 134 -7.59 18.11 16.60
N GLN A 135 -6.89 19.12 16.10
CA GLN A 135 -7.35 19.87 14.93
C GLN A 135 -7.38 18.98 13.70
N ILE A 136 -6.34 18.17 13.46
CA ILE A 136 -6.29 17.20 12.35
C ILE A 136 -7.48 16.24 12.42
N ILE A 137 -7.80 15.70 13.59
CA ILE A 137 -8.98 14.83 13.75
C ILE A 137 -10.28 15.58 13.46
N SER A 138 -10.41 16.82 13.88
CA SER A 138 -11.60 17.66 13.59
C SER A 138 -11.78 17.85 12.09
N ASP A 139 -10.70 18.13 11.37
CA ASP A 139 -10.70 18.31 9.91
C ASP A 139 -10.98 16.99 9.18
N ALA A 140 -10.41 15.89 9.67
CA ALA A 140 -10.69 14.54 9.20
C ALA A 140 -12.17 14.17 9.33
N ARG A 141 -12.81 14.48 10.48
CA ARG A 141 -14.25 14.27 10.69
C ARG A 141 -15.10 15.12 9.75
N THR A 142 -14.72 16.37 9.57
CA THR A 142 -15.41 17.29 8.62
C THR A 142 -15.31 16.76 7.19
N THR A 143 -14.16 16.29 6.79
CA THR A 143 -13.92 15.70 5.46
C THR A 143 -14.71 14.40 5.29
N ALA A 144 -14.70 13.52 6.28
CA ALA A 144 -15.50 12.28 6.28
C ALA A 144 -17.00 12.58 6.14
N ALA A 145 -17.52 13.54 6.91
CA ALA A 145 -18.92 13.96 6.83
C ALA A 145 -19.29 14.56 5.46
N ARG A 146 -18.38 15.31 4.84
CA ARG A 146 -18.57 15.86 3.49
C ARG A 146 -18.62 14.75 2.44
N ILE A 147 -17.71 13.79 2.48
CA ILE A 147 -17.66 12.66 1.54
C ILE A 147 -18.90 11.75 1.73
N SER A 148 -19.29 11.47 2.98
CA SER A 148 -20.43 10.60 3.28
C SER A 148 -21.76 11.10 2.70
N ARG A 149 -21.93 12.42 2.54
CA ARG A 149 -23.12 13.00 1.91
C ARG A 149 -23.23 12.69 0.41
N GLN A 150 -22.10 12.42 -0.24
CA GLN A 150 -22.02 12.12 -1.68
C GLN A 150 -22.18 10.63 -1.96
N ILE A 151 -21.94 9.76 -0.97
CA ILE A 151 -21.96 8.31 -1.10
C ILE A 151 -23.21 7.74 -0.44
N LYS A 152 -24.13 7.25 -1.25
CA LYS A 152 -25.40 6.64 -0.80
C LYS A 152 -25.41 5.13 -0.98
N SER A 153 -24.55 4.61 -1.84
CA SER A 153 -24.49 3.19 -2.21
C SER A 153 -23.07 2.77 -2.59
N ASN A 154 -22.82 1.47 -2.68
CA ASN A 154 -21.54 0.93 -3.16
C ASN A 154 -21.24 1.32 -4.63
N GLN A 155 -22.26 1.71 -5.42
CA GLN A 155 -22.03 2.19 -6.78
C GLN A 155 -21.30 3.54 -6.80
N ASP A 156 -21.58 4.40 -5.84
CA ASP A 156 -20.94 5.73 -5.74
C ASP A 156 -19.45 5.61 -5.36
N LEU A 157 -19.04 4.48 -4.77
CA LEU A 157 -17.67 4.19 -4.42
C LEU A 157 -16.78 3.93 -5.65
N ARG A 158 -17.36 3.60 -6.82
CA ARG A 158 -16.56 3.32 -8.04
C ARG A 158 -15.65 4.48 -8.42
N LEU A 159 -16.16 5.70 -8.36
CA LEU A 159 -15.37 6.88 -8.65
C LEU A 159 -14.09 6.94 -7.78
N TYR A 160 -14.21 6.62 -6.49
CA TYR A 160 -13.06 6.63 -5.59
C TYR A 160 -12.10 5.47 -5.88
N ALA A 161 -12.61 4.32 -6.34
CA ALA A 161 -11.76 3.22 -6.76
C ALA A 161 -10.92 3.58 -8.01
N ASP A 162 -11.54 4.25 -8.98
CA ASP A 162 -10.86 4.72 -10.19
C ASP A 162 -9.79 5.77 -9.82
N LEU A 163 -10.12 6.73 -8.96
CA LEU A 163 -9.18 7.74 -8.46
C LEU A 163 -7.99 7.12 -7.70
N TRP A 164 -8.22 6.03 -6.94
CA TRP A 164 -7.14 5.28 -6.32
C TRP A 164 -6.22 4.63 -7.34
N GLN A 165 -6.78 4.04 -8.40
CA GLN A 165 -5.99 3.46 -9.48
C GLN A 165 -5.16 4.53 -10.18
N ASP A 166 -5.76 5.66 -10.56
CA ASP A 166 -5.04 6.78 -11.19
C ASP A 166 -3.86 7.26 -10.33
N ARG A 167 -4.06 7.33 -9.01
CA ARG A 167 -2.99 7.69 -8.08
C ARG A 167 -1.84 6.67 -8.08
N GLN A 168 -2.14 5.38 -8.21
CA GLN A 168 -1.12 4.33 -8.25
C GLN A 168 -0.35 4.32 -9.58
N TYR A 169 -1.00 4.76 -10.66
CA TYR A 169 -0.42 4.83 -12.01
C TYR A 169 0.12 6.21 -12.37
N GLN A 170 0.05 7.21 -11.50
CA GLN A 170 0.77 8.46 -11.72
C GLN A 170 2.26 8.11 -11.83
N ALA A 171 2.79 8.35 -13.05
CA ALA A 171 4.23 8.24 -13.26
C ALA A 171 4.94 9.08 -12.20
N PRO A 172 6.04 8.59 -11.62
CA PRO A 172 6.83 9.43 -10.73
C PRO A 172 7.07 10.76 -11.44
N ALA A 173 6.73 11.86 -10.77
CA ALA A 173 6.97 13.19 -11.32
C ALA A 173 8.39 13.19 -11.87
N ALA A 174 8.57 13.58 -13.13
CA ALA A 174 9.88 13.65 -13.73
C ALA A 174 10.79 14.37 -12.74
N ALA A 175 11.91 13.74 -12.38
CA ALA A 175 12.85 14.33 -11.44
C ALA A 175 13.11 15.78 -11.85
N PRO A 176 13.15 16.74 -10.91
CA PRO A 176 13.40 18.12 -11.25
C PRO A 176 14.65 18.21 -12.13
N PRO A 177 14.68 19.11 -13.15
CA PRO A 177 15.73 19.14 -14.16
C PRO A 177 17.15 19.42 -13.64
N ASP A 178 17.31 19.63 -12.35
CA ASP A 178 18.60 19.96 -11.70
C ASP A 178 19.26 18.77 -10.98
N THR A 179 18.78 17.54 -11.13
CA THR A 179 19.57 16.38 -10.72
C THR A 179 20.64 16.17 -11.81
N PRO A 180 21.95 16.35 -11.49
CA PRO A 180 22.99 16.08 -12.46
C PRO A 180 22.81 14.63 -12.97
N PRO A 181 22.89 14.41 -14.28
CA PRO A 181 22.73 13.06 -14.82
C PRO A 181 23.67 12.13 -14.08
N ALA A 182 23.14 11.03 -13.55
CA ALA A 182 23.98 9.97 -13.00
C ALA A 182 25.10 9.70 -14.03
N PRO A 183 26.35 9.50 -13.63
CA PRO A 183 27.44 9.37 -14.57
C PRO A 183 27.08 8.28 -15.56
N THR A 184 26.85 8.68 -16.81
CA THR A 184 26.54 7.77 -17.88
C THR A 184 27.81 6.97 -18.14
N ILE A 185 27.90 5.78 -17.58
CA ILE A 185 28.99 4.87 -17.88
C ILE A 185 28.84 4.53 -19.37
N SER A 186 29.70 5.09 -20.21
CA SER A 186 29.71 4.75 -21.63
C SER A 186 30.48 3.43 -21.80
N PHE A 187 29.74 2.40 -22.14
CA PHE A 187 30.35 1.12 -22.50
C PHE A 187 30.88 1.16 -23.94
N ALA A 188 32.06 0.58 -24.15
CA ALA A 188 32.66 0.46 -25.48
C ALA A 188 33.00 -1.01 -25.75
N GLU A 189 32.99 -1.40 -27.02
CA GLU A 189 33.45 -2.75 -27.42
C GLU A 189 34.91 -2.98 -26.99
N GLY A 190 35.18 -4.16 -26.44
CA GLY A 190 36.45 -4.52 -25.89
C GLY A 190 36.69 -4.11 -24.45
N MET A 191 35.78 -3.39 -23.81
CA MET A 191 35.88 -2.98 -22.41
C MET A 191 35.72 -4.19 -21.47
N GLU A 192 36.62 -4.35 -20.56
CA GLU A 192 36.53 -5.33 -19.48
C GLU A 192 35.56 -4.80 -18.40
N VAL A 193 34.62 -5.65 -18.00
CA VAL A 193 33.56 -5.30 -17.04
C VAL A 193 33.37 -6.42 -16.02
N GLU A 194 32.87 -6.07 -14.86
CA GLU A 194 32.49 -7.03 -13.83
C GLU A 194 31.03 -6.84 -13.43
N HIS A 195 30.25 -7.90 -13.52
CA HIS A 195 28.84 -7.90 -13.11
C HIS A 195 28.68 -8.64 -11.78
N THR A 196 27.92 -8.05 -10.86
CA THR A 196 27.73 -8.60 -9.49
C THR A 196 27.22 -10.04 -9.45
N LEU A 197 26.46 -10.49 -10.47
CA LEU A 197 25.87 -11.83 -10.56
C LEU A 197 26.60 -12.75 -11.56
N PHE A 198 27.14 -12.19 -12.67
CA PHE A 198 27.70 -12.96 -13.78
C PHE A 198 29.23 -12.98 -13.78
N GLY A 199 29.84 -12.21 -12.86
CA GLY A 199 31.31 -12.12 -12.75
C GLY A 199 31.95 -11.31 -13.88
N PRO A 200 33.26 -11.55 -14.13
CA PRO A 200 34.04 -10.83 -15.14
C PRO A 200 33.62 -11.19 -16.56
N GLY A 201 33.63 -10.20 -17.45
CA GLY A 201 33.28 -10.34 -18.86
C GLY A 201 33.87 -9.23 -19.71
N VAL A 202 33.72 -9.35 -21.02
CA VAL A 202 34.17 -8.37 -22.01
C VAL A 202 32.98 -7.91 -22.86
N VAL A 203 32.85 -6.61 -23.06
CA VAL A 203 31.82 -6.03 -23.93
C VAL A 203 32.14 -6.40 -25.38
N THR A 204 31.20 -7.11 -26.02
CA THR A 204 31.34 -7.57 -27.40
C THR A 204 30.48 -6.79 -28.40
N GLY A 205 29.58 -5.94 -27.90
CA GLY A 205 28.76 -5.08 -28.75
C GLY A 205 27.96 -4.06 -27.96
N VAL A 206 27.76 -2.90 -28.55
CA VAL A 206 26.95 -1.80 -28.01
C VAL A 206 26.01 -1.34 -29.13
N ALA A 207 24.70 -1.47 -28.92
CA ALA A 207 23.67 -1.09 -29.88
C ALA A 207 22.66 -0.11 -29.27
N PRO A 208 22.32 0.98 -29.96
CA PRO A 208 21.24 1.88 -29.52
C PRO A 208 19.89 1.19 -29.70
N ALA A 209 19.00 1.36 -28.69
CA ALA A 209 17.61 0.93 -28.72
C ALA A 209 16.72 2.08 -28.22
N ASP A 210 15.67 2.39 -28.91
CA ASP A 210 14.70 3.51 -28.77
C ASP A 210 14.94 4.55 -27.64
N SER A 211 15.05 4.11 -26.39
CA SER A 211 15.28 4.96 -25.22
C SER A 211 16.45 4.50 -24.34
N ASP A 212 17.22 3.49 -24.78
CA ASP A 212 18.31 2.88 -24.01
C ASP A 212 19.46 2.43 -24.88
N VAL A 213 20.53 1.95 -24.28
CA VAL A 213 21.67 1.33 -24.96
C VAL A 213 21.74 -0.14 -24.53
N LEU A 214 21.75 -1.03 -25.50
CA LEU A 214 21.95 -2.46 -25.27
C LEU A 214 23.43 -2.77 -25.29
N VAL A 215 23.93 -3.33 -24.21
CA VAL A 215 25.33 -3.76 -24.05
C VAL A 215 25.38 -5.28 -24.08
N THR A 216 26.07 -5.84 -25.04
CA THR A 216 26.32 -7.28 -25.12
C THR A 216 27.66 -7.58 -24.50
N VAL A 217 27.67 -8.46 -23.50
CA VAL A 217 28.87 -8.83 -22.74
C VAL A 217 29.04 -10.35 -22.80
N ASP A 218 30.27 -10.78 -23.08
CA ASP A 218 30.65 -12.20 -22.98
C ASP A 218 31.32 -12.44 -21.62
N PHE A 219 30.58 -13.11 -20.73
CA PHE A 219 31.01 -13.44 -19.38
C PHE A 219 31.71 -14.79 -19.34
N VAL A 220 32.81 -14.89 -18.61
CA VAL A 220 33.63 -16.11 -18.49
C VAL A 220 32.77 -17.31 -17.97
N THR A 221 31.83 -17.06 -17.06
CA THR A 221 31.06 -18.11 -16.41
C THR A 221 29.63 -18.24 -16.95
N ALA A 222 29.04 -17.15 -17.49
CA ALA A 222 27.63 -17.11 -17.87
C ALA A 222 27.40 -17.00 -19.39
N GLY A 223 28.47 -16.95 -20.19
CA GLY A 223 28.42 -16.78 -21.64
C GLY A 223 27.88 -15.41 -22.06
N GLN A 224 27.52 -15.29 -23.32
CA GLN A 224 27.05 -14.03 -23.88
C GLN A 224 25.68 -13.61 -23.37
N LYS A 225 25.54 -12.36 -22.90
CA LYS A 225 24.32 -11.74 -22.42
C LYS A 225 24.18 -10.33 -22.98
N THR A 226 22.95 -9.97 -23.39
CA THR A 226 22.62 -8.60 -23.79
C THR A 226 21.84 -7.94 -22.67
N LEU A 227 22.29 -6.82 -22.18
CA LEU A 227 21.78 -6.10 -21.02
C LEU A 227 21.45 -4.65 -21.39
N ALA A 228 20.38 -4.11 -20.85
CA ALA A 228 20.05 -2.69 -21.02
C ALA A 228 20.91 -1.83 -20.08
N ALA A 229 21.61 -0.84 -20.60
CA ALA A 229 22.56 -0.03 -19.84
C ALA A 229 21.91 0.70 -18.66
N SER A 230 20.66 1.14 -18.80
CA SER A 230 19.87 1.79 -17.73
C SER A 230 19.60 0.86 -16.54
N LEU A 231 19.51 -0.46 -16.77
CA LEU A 231 19.18 -1.45 -15.73
C LEU A 231 20.42 -2.02 -15.02
N VAL A 232 21.59 -1.82 -15.59
CA VAL A 232 22.84 -2.44 -15.07
C VAL A 232 23.89 -1.42 -14.68
N GLY A 233 23.62 -0.12 -14.73
CA GLY A 233 24.58 0.94 -14.41
C GLY A 233 25.28 0.83 -13.06
N ASP A 234 24.62 0.28 -12.07
CA ASP A 234 25.14 0.02 -10.71
C ASP A 234 25.63 -1.41 -10.50
N LYS A 235 25.42 -2.32 -11.46
CA LYS A 235 25.75 -3.75 -11.36
C LYS A 235 26.86 -4.17 -12.32
N LEU A 236 27.10 -3.39 -13.35
CA LEU A 236 28.13 -3.62 -14.35
C LEU A 236 29.18 -2.51 -14.24
N ILE A 237 30.32 -2.84 -13.66
CA ILE A 237 31.38 -1.90 -13.34
C ILE A 237 32.55 -2.12 -14.34
N PRO A 238 33.05 -1.07 -15.02
CA PRO A 238 34.28 -1.14 -15.79
C PRO A 238 35.47 -1.52 -14.90
N ARG A 239 36.36 -2.35 -15.41
CA ARG A 239 37.59 -2.75 -14.75
C ARG A 239 38.78 -1.93 -15.20
#